data_80cc415be3c369923ad87310949604c0
#
_entry.id   80cc415be3c369923ad87310949604c0
#
_cell.length_a   1.000
_cell.length_b   1.000
_cell.length_c   1.000
_cell.angle_alpha   90.00
_cell.angle_beta   90.00
_cell.angle_gamma   90.00
#
_symmetry.space_group_name_H-M   'P 1'
#
loop_
_entity.id
_entity.type
_entity.pdbx_description
1 polymer ?
#
loop_
_entity_poly.entity_id
_entity_poly.type
_entity_poly.pdbx_seq_one_letter_code
_entity_poly.pdbx_strand_id
1 'polypeptide(L)'
;MFALLPRFGTLAAFVATLCLGLTASPRPADAAYGRVTLTVNGVKRTATLVEFDRLKKRRRPVIMVLHGGAGGSGAGLRARRNLGVDMVARKIGAIVVYPDAVDGYWGRANPGEPAPDDAGFLRALATRLIEQGVASHRRIFVAGVSGGGMLAMKIACEQSDLFSGAGAFVANMPTDWAASCHPAQPVAFMLMNGTADPMVPFNGGIAHMPEGPRDVLSSDATFALFSKAAQCSGQRSETIGDRDRNDGSRVTIDYGVGCRAPVVYVKVEGGGHTIPGRRLSSSRGLPVGAQNNDLDGARLMWEFLLKRAPQ
;
A
#
# COMPACT_ATOMS: atom_id res chain seq x y z
N MET A 1 27.43 -95.92 -24.71
CA MET A 1 26.11 -95.80 -24.12
C MET A 1 26.23 -94.97 -22.87
N PHE A 2 26.35 -93.65 -23.04
CA PHE A 2 26.33 -92.73 -21.95
C PHE A 2 25.73 -91.38 -22.47
N ALA A 3 24.62 -91.00 -21.95
CA ALA A 3 23.87 -89.78 -22.30
C ALA A 3 24.50 -88.57 -21.64
N LEU A 4 24.81 -87.52 -22.43
CA LEU A 4 25.21 -86.21 -21.94
C LEU A 4 23.98 -85.29 -21.88
N LEU A 5 23.68 -84.80 -20.72
CA LEU A 5 22.68 -83.73 -20.45
C LEU A 5 23.30 -82.38 -20.64
N PRO A 6 22.61 -81.39 -21.24
CA PRO A 6 23.11 -80.03 -21.37
C PRO A 6 22.87 -79.25 -20.08
N ARG A 7 23.86 -78.42 -19.70
CA ARG A 7 23.80 -77.44 -18.63
C ARG A 7 23.05 -76.20 -19.10
N PHE A 8 21.96 -75.85 -18.43
CA PHE A 8 21.30 -74.58 -18.56
C PHE A 8 22.05 -73.51 -17.78
N GLY A 9 22.56 -72.49 -18.49
CA GLY A 9 23.14 -71.27 -17.90
C GLY A 9 22.02 -70.33 -17.52
N THR A 10 21.96 -69.93 -16.26
CA THR A 10 21.07 -68.89 -15.73
C THR A 10 21.59 -67.52 -16.08
N LEU A 11 20.87 -66.76 -16.92
CA LEU A 11 21.11 -65.36 -17.20
C LEU A 11 20.54 -64.57 -16.04
N ALA A 12 21.41 -63.96 -15.21
CA ALA A 12 21.00 -63.01 -14.20
C ALA A 12 20.73 -61.64 -14.86
N ALA A 13 19.46 -61.27 -14.93
CA ALA A 13 19.06 -59.93 -15.38
C ALA A 13 19.30 -58.92 -14.25
N PHE A 14 20.26 -58.00 -14.46
CA PHE A 14 20.47 -56.83 -13.61
C PHE A 14 19.36 -55.81 -13.91
N VAL A 15 18.40 -55.67 -13.02
CA VAL A 15 17.45 -54.58 -13.04
C VAL A 15 18.12 -53.34 -12.39
N ALA A 16 18.58 -52.40 -13.20
CA ALA A 16 19.07 -51.13 -12.73
C ALA A 16 17.86 -50.27 -12.34
N THR A 17 17.57 -50.17 -11.06
CA THR A 17 16.58 -49.21 -10.52
C THR A 17 17.11 -47.81 -10.64
N LEU A 18 16.63 -47.07 -11.66
CA LEU A 18 16.93 -45.64 -11.82
C LEU A 18 16.13 -44.84 -10.78
N CYS A 19 16.74 -44.55 -9.63
CA CYS A 19 16.17 -43.57 -8.68
C CYS A 19 16.20 -42.20 -9.32
N LEU A 20 15.09 -41.77 -9.95
CA LEU A 20 14.86 -40.37 -10.25
C LEU A 20 14.72 -39.62 -8.92
N GLY A 21 15.81 -39.00 -8.47
CA GLY A 21 15.77 -38.02 -7.41
C GLY A 21 14.93 -36.84 -7.85
N LEU A 22 13.68 -36.77 -7.41
CA LEU A 22 12.85 -35.55 -7.47
C LEU A 22 13.54 -34.53 -6.60
N THR A 23 14.39 -33.70 -7.20
CA THR A 23 14.82 -32.44 -6.58
C THR A 23 13.60 -31.56 -6.46
N ALA A 24 12.96 -31.57 -5.28
CA ALA A 24 11.93 -30.59 -4.96
C ALA A 24 12.57 -29.21 -5.06
N SER A 25 12.23 -28.46 -6.11
CA SER A 25 12.58 -27.05 -6.20
C SER A 25 12.10 -26.38 -4.91
N PRO A 26 12.93 -25.59 -4.21
CA PRO A 26 12.51 -24.91 -3.00
C PRO A 26 11.31 -24.04 -3.35
N ARG A 27 10.15 -24.36 -2.77
CA ARG A 27 8.97 -23.49 -2.82
C ARG A 27 9.42 -22.13 -2.29
N PRO A 28 9.08 -21.01 -2.96
CA PRO A 28 9.34 -19.70 -2.42
C PRO A 28 8.77 -19.66 -1.00
N ALA A 29 9.60 -19.26 -0.03
CA ALA A 29 9.22 -19.21 1.37
C ALA A 29 7.88 -18.52 1.53
N ASP A 30 6.88 -19.23 2.04
CA ASP A 30 5.54 -18.69 2.24
C ASP A 30 5.64 -17.49 3.20
N ALA A 31 4.88 -16.43 2.92
CA ALA A 31 4.81 -15.25 3.77
C ALA A 31 4.39 -15.66 5.19
N ALA A 32 5.14 -15.22 6.20
CA ALA A 32 4.73 -15.39 7.58
C ALA A 32 3.69 -14.32 7.93
N TYR A 33 2.61 -14.73 8.60
CA TYR A 33 1.56 -13.85 9.06
C TYR A 33 1.63 -13.73 10.57
N GLY A 34 1.61 -12.49 11.07
CA GLY A 34 1.48 -12.18 12.47
C GLY A 34 0.28 -11.27 12.71
N ARG A 35 -0.48 -11.50 13.78
CA ARG A 35 -1.50 -10.54 14.24
C ARG A 35 -0.93 -9.75 15.41
N VAL A 36 -1.04 -8.42 15.31
CA VAL A 36 -0.70 -7.49 16.40
C VAL A 36 -1.98 -6.95 16.98
N THR A 37 -2.04 -6.93 18.29
CA THR A 37 -3.12 -6.26 19.05
C THR A 37 -2.48 -5.23 19.96
N LEU A 38 -3.02 -4.00 19.94
CA LEU A 38 -2.64 -2.90 20.82
C LEU A 38 -3.91 -2.33 21.45
N THR A 39 -3.77 -1.72 22.62
CA THR A 39 -4.83 -0.89 23.22
C THR A 39 -4.36 0.56 23.13
N VAL A 40 -5.14 1.41 22.49
CA VAL A 40 -4.87 2.84 22.34
C VAL A 40 -6.05 3.62 22.88
N ASN A 41 -5.82 4.45 23.88
CA ASN A 41 -6.85 5.20 24.58
C ASN A 41 -8.06 4.33 25.02
N GLY A 42 -7.77 3.12 25.54
CA GLY A 42 -8.79 2.16 25.97
C GLY A 42 -9.42 1.32 24.84
N VAL A 43 -9.20 1.67 23.57
CA VAL A 43 -9.76 0.98 22.41
C VAL A 43 -8.80 -0.12 21.92
N LYS A 44 -9.31 -1.34 21.79
CA LYS A 44 -8.56 -2.47 21.23
C LYS A 44 -8.42 -2.32 19.71
N ARG A 45 -7.19 -2.27 19.22
CA ARG A 45 -6.86 -2.13 17.81
C ARG A 45 -6.08 -3.34 17.30
N THR A 46 -6.26 -3.70 16.04
CA THR A 46 -5.59 -4.84 15.44
C THR A 46 -4.92 -4.49 14.11
N ALA A 47 -3.84 -5.20 13.80
CA ALA A 47 -3.17 -5.16 12.51
C ALA A 47 -2.67 -6.54 12.14
N THR A 48 -2.56 -6.81 10.83
CA THR A 48 -1.90 -8.00 10.31
C THR A 48 -0.53 -7.62 9.78
N LEU A 49 0.52 -8.30 10.24
CA LEU A 49 1.87 -8.22 9.70
C LEU A 49 2.08 -9.31 8.66
N VAL A 50 2.75 -8.97 7.56
CA VAL A 50 3.16 -9.91 6.53
C VAL A 50 4.66 -9.78 6.30
N GLU A 51 5.38 -10.87 6.50
CA GLU A 51 6.83 -10.98 6.32
C GLU A 51 7.14 -11.97 5.21
N PHE A 52 7.92 -11.56 4.21
CA PHE A 52 8.23 -12.38 3.04
C PHE A 52 9.56 -13.13 3.15
N ASP A 53 10.43 -12.71 4.05
CA ASP A 53 11.72 -13.35 4.28
C ASP A 53 11.93 -13.52 5.78
N ARG A 54 12.01 -14.78 6.21
CA ARG A 54 12.34 -15.13 7.60
C ARG A 54 13.84 -14.99 7.94
N LEU A 55 14.66 -14.69 6.92
CA LEU A 55 16.07 -14.42 7.16
C LEU A 55 16.15 -13.12 7.95
N LYS A 56 16.40 -13.27 9.22
CA LYS A 56 16.47 -12.33 10.35
C LYS A 56 17.22 -11.01 10.07
N LYS A 57 16.86 -10.27 9.01
CA LYS A 57 17.36 -8.91 8.79
C LYS A 57 16.69 -8.01 9.82
N ARG A 58 17.49 -7.51 10.75
CA ARG A 58 17.08 -6.46 11.68
C ARG A 58 16.89 -5.15 10.92
N ARG A 59 15.98 -4.29 11.37
CA ARG A 59 15.75 -2.93 10.87
C ARG A 59 15.34 -2.89 9.40
N ARG A 60 14.28 -3.61 9.08
CA ARG A 60 13.67 -3.63 7.72
C ARG A 60 12.83 -2.39 7.44
N PRO A 61 12.62 -2.02 6.17
CA PRO A 61 11.55 -1.09 5.81
C PRO A 61 10.20 -1.65 6.23
N VAL A 62 9.33 -0.76 6.67
CA VAL A 62 7.92 -1.08 6.99
C VAL A 62 7.03 -0.24 6.12
N ILE A 63 6.01 -0.82 5.53
CA ILE A 63 4.93 -0.10 4.89
C ILE A 63 3.60 -0.45 5.53
N MET A 64 2.88 0.57 6.00
CA MET A 64 1.53 0.45 6.51
C MET A 64 0.55 0.74 5.37
N VAL A 65 -0.33 -0.21 5.10
CA VAL A 65 -1.30 -0.14 4.00
C VAL A 65 -2.69 0.03 4.57
N LEU A 66 -3.25 1.22 4.37
CA LEU A 66 -4.55 1.61 4.91
C LEU A 66 -5.66 1.33 3.90
N HIS A 67 -6.66 0.59 4.33
CA HIS A 67 -7.84 0.30 3.50
C HIS A 67 -8.75 1.52 3.33
N GLY A 68 -9.61 1.52 2.33
CA GLY A 68 -10.70 2.48 2.19
C GLY A 68 -11.88 2.17 3.12
N GLY A 69 -12.89 3.02 3.11
CA GLY A 69 -14.14 2.82 3.86
C GLY A 69 -14.91 1.56 3.41
N ALA A 70 -15.97 1.22 4.13
CA ALA A 70 -16.85 0.04 3.90
C ALA A 70 -16.17 -1.33 4.10
N GLY A 71 -15.14 -1.40 4.92
CA GLY A 71 -14.33 -2.61 5.08
C GLY A 71 -14.87 -3.67 6.04
N GLY A 72 -15.47 -3.32 7.16
CA GLY A 72 -15.76 -4.26 8.25
C GLY A 72 -14.51 -5.00 8.74
N SER A 73 -14.66 -6.04 9.53
CA SER A 73 -13.52 -6.83 10.04
C SER A 73 -12.68 -7.43 8.91
N GLY A 74 -11.33 -7.37 9.06
CA GLY A 74 -10.37 -7.87 8.06
C GLY A 74 -10.25 -7.00 6.80
N ALA A 75 -10.64 -5.74 6.86
CA ALA A 75 -10.50 -4.79 5.76
C ALA A 75 -9.03 -4.60 5.34
N GLY A 76 -8.10 -4.62 6.29
CA GLY A 76 -6.68 -4.55 6.00
C GLY A 76 -6.20 -5.68 5.08
N LEU A 77 -6.58 -6.93 5.35
CA LEU A 77 -6.21 -8.06 4.47
C LEU A 77 -6.88 -8.01 3.09
N ARG A 78 -8.07 -7.39 2.97
CA ARG A 78 -8.67 -7.16 1.65
C ARG A 78 -7.89 -6.13 0.85
N ALA A 79 -7.39 -5.08 1.49
CA ALA A 79 -6.51 -4.10 0.85
C ALA A 79 -5.25 -4.76 0.26
N ARG A 80 -4.71 -5.79 0.90
CA ARG A 80 -3.58 -6.57 0.39
C ARG A 80 -3.84 -7.11 -1.02
N ARG A 81 -5.01 -7.72 -1.24
CA ARG A 81 -5.37 -8.30 -2.56
C ARG A 81 -5.52 -7.24 -3.64
N ASN A 82 -6.04 -6.08 -3.27
CA ASN A 82 -6.31 -5.00 -4.20
C ASN A 82 -5.06 -4.20 -4.57
N LEU A 83 -4.12 -4.05 -3.65
CA LEU A 83 -3.01 -3.10 -3.79
C LEU A 83 -1.68 -3.75 -4.19
N GLY A 84 -1.56 -5.09 -4.17
CA GLY A 84 -0.42 -5.81 -4.74
C GLY A 84 0.96 -5.42 -4.19
N VAL A 85 1.04 -4.90 -2.96
CA VAL A 85 2.29 -4.45 -2.33
C VAL A 85 3.29 -5.60 -2.10
N ASP A 86 2.78 -6.81 -1.97
CA ASP A 86 3.56 -8.02 -1.65
C ASP A 86 4.74 -8.26 -2.61
N MET A 87 4.53 -7.99 -3.91
CA MET A 87 5.56 -8.23 -4.92
C MET A 87 6.76 -7.31 -4.74
N VAL A 88 6.52 -6.02 -4.44
CA VAL A 88 7.59 -5.05 -4.21
C VAL A 88 8.23 -5.27 -2.84
N ALA A 89 7.42 -5.49 -1.81
CA ALA A 89 7.90 -5.75 -0.45
C ALA A 89 8.82 -6.99 -0.38
N ARG A 90 8.47 -8.06 -1.09
CA ARG A 90 9.28 -9.29 -1.18
C ARG A 90 10.68 -9.00 -1.76
N LYS A 91 10.78 -8.19 -2.82
CA LYS A 91 12.06 -7.88 -3.49
C LYS A 91 13.07 -7.20 -2.57
N ILE A 92 12.58 -6.37 -1.64
CA ILE A 92 13.44 -5.56 -0.77
C ILE A 92 13.46 -6.05 0.68
N GLY A 93 12.75 -7.13 0.99
CA GLY A 93 12.64 -7.68 2.35
C GLY A 93 11.88 -6.76 3.31
N ALA A 94 10.91 -5.95 2.81
CA ALA A 94 10.10 -5.09 3.64
C ALA A 94 9.04 -5.88 4.42
N ILE A 95 8.61 -5.32 5.54
CA ILE A 95 7.43 -5.76 6.28
C ILE A 95 6.24 -4.97 5.80
N VAL A 96 5.14 -5.65 5.54
CA VAL A 96 3.86 -5.00 5.25
C VAL A 96 2.95 -5.14 6.45
N VAL A 97 2.39 -4.02 6.89
CA VAL A 97 1.43 -3.96 7.98
C VAL A 97 0.09 -3.54 7.40
N TYR A 98 -0.94 -4.27 7.74
CA TYR A 98 -2.33 -3.99 7.37
C TYR A 98 -3.12 -3.69 8.64
N PRO A 99 -3.18 -2.42 9.08
CA PRO A 99 -4.01 -2.03 10.22
C PRO A 99 -5.50 -2.15 9.90
N ASP A 100 -6.30 -2.48 10.90
CA ASP A 100 -7.75 -2.49 10.81
C ASP A 100 -8.32 -1.23 11.49
N ALA A 101 -9.20 -0.52 10.78
CA ALA A 101 -10.00 0.55 11.37
C ALA A 101 -11.07 -0.04 12.31
N VAL A 102 -11.53 0.77 13.26
CA VAL A 102 -12.71 0.41 14.08
C VAL A 102 -13.92 0.39 13.16
N ASP A 103 -14.69 -0.69 13.22
CA ASP A 103 -15.89 -0.94 12.40
C ASP A 103 -15.68 -0.74 10.88
N GLY A 104 -14.42 -0.75 10.44
CA GLY A 104 -14.05 -0.63 9.04
C GLY A 104 -13.98 0.79 8.50
N TYR A 105 -14.01 1.80 9.36
CA TYR A 105 -13.93 3.21 9.00
C TYR A 105 -12.90 3.96 9.82
N TRP A 106 -12.08 4.79 9.18
CA TRP A 106 -11.10 5.63 9.82
C TRP A 106 -11.76 6.91 10.35
N GLY A 107 -11.47 7.26 11.62
CA GLY A 107 -11.96 8.49 12.25
C GLY A 107 -13.47 8.52 12.57
N ARG A 108 -14.17 7.41 12.36
CA ARG A 108 -15.60 7.32 12.67
C ARG A 108 -15.82 7.01 14.14
N ALA A 109 -16.56 7.87 14.83
CA ALA A 109 -17.08 7.60 16.17
C ALA A 109 -18.41 6.85 16.08
N ASN A 110 -18.66 5.94 17.01
CA ASN A 110 -20.00 5.45 17.28
C ASN A 110 -20.82 6.52 18.01
N PRO A 111 -22.15 6.53 17.88
CA PRO A 111 -22.97 7.47 18.64
C PRO A 111 -22.69 7.39 20.15
N GLY A 112 -22.31 8.53 20.73
CA GLY A 112 -21.99 8.63 22.16
C GLY A 112 -20.56 8.22 22.56
N GLU A 113 -19.71 7.83 21.61
CA GLU A 113 -18.32 7.49 21.84
C GLU A 113 -17.38 8.52 21.19
N PRO A 114 -16.20 8.78 21.77
CA PRO A 114 -15.18 9.60 21.11
C PRO A 114 -14.65 8.89 19.86
N ALA A 115 -14.25 9.65 18.84
CA ALA A 115 -13.62 9.11 17.65
C ALA A 115 -12.35 8.34 18.01
N PRO A 116 -12.09 7.15 17.40
CA PRO A 116 -10.87 6.40 17.62
C PRO A 116 -9.64 7.21 17.24
N ASP A 117 -8.60 7.15 18.04
CA ASP A 117 -7.30 7.74 17.72
C ASP A 117 -6.53 6.84 16.74
N ASP A 118 -6.87 6.97 15.46
CA ASP A 118 -6.22 6.23 14.39
C ASP A 118 -4.77 6.63 14.20
N ALA A 119 -4.46 7.91 14.33
CA ALA A 119 -3.09 8.42 14.21
C ALA A 119 -2.20 7.90 15.35
N GLY A 120 -2.67 7.93 16.58
CA GLY A 120 -2.00 7.32 17.74
C GLY A 120 -1.82 5.82 17.60
N PHE A 121 -2.80 5.12 17.00
CA PHE A 121 -2.67 3.69 16.72
C PHE A 121 -1.53 3.38 15.72
N LEU A 122 -1.44 4.12 14.63
CA LEU A 122 -0.36 3.92 13.65
C LEU A 122 1.01 4.26 14.24
N ARG A 123 1.09 5.31 15.05
CA ARG A 123 2.31 5.66 15.83
C ARG A 123 2.71 4.51 16.75
N ALA A 124 1.78 3.99 17.54
CA ALA A 124 2.05 2.91 18.48
C ALA A 124 2.52 1.63 17.77
N LEU A 125 1.94 1.29 16.61
CA LEU A 125 2.39 0.17 15.77
C LEU A 125 3.84 0.39 15.29
N ALA A 126 4.16 1.57 14.76
CA ALA A 126 5.49 1.91 14.26
C ALA A 126 6.51 1.85 15.40
N THR A 127 6.23 2.49 16.53
CA THR A 127 7.09 2.50 17.72
C THR A 127 7.37 1.09 18.21
N ARG A 128 6.36 0.26 18.36
CA ARG A 128 6.51 -1.14 18.78
C ARG A 128 7.43 -1.93 17.85
N LEU A 129 7.30 -1.77 16.53
CA LEU A 129 8.16 -2.47 15.57
C LEU A 129 9.62 -2.00 15.63
N ILE A 130 9.84 -0.73 15.92
CA ILE A 130 11.18 -0.16 16.13
C ILE A 130 11.80 -0.71 17.42
N GLU A 131 11.07 -0.67 18.53
CA GLU A 131 11.52 -1.16 19.85
C GLU A 131 11.87 -2.64 19.82
N GLN A 132 11.14 -3.44 19.06
CA GLN A 132 11.44 -4.84 18.82
C GLN A 132 12.65 -5.06 17.89
N GLY A 133 13.27 -3.99 17.37
CA GLY A 133 14.41 -4.06 16.45
C GLY A 133 14.05 -4.62 15.06
N VAL A 134 12.77 -4.70 14.75
CA VAL A 134 12.23 -5.26 13.51
C VAL A 134 12.22 -4.20 12.41
N ALA A 135 11.80 -2.96 12.74
CA ALA A 135 11.73 -1.84 11.82
C ALA A 135 12.95 -0.92 11.90
N SER A 136 13.26 -0.28 10.78
CA SER A 136 14.22 0.83 10.73
C SER A 136 13.52 2.14 11.05
N HIS A 137 14.03 2.91 11.98
CA HIS A 137 13.48 4.20 12.42
C HIS A 137 13.28 5.25 11.28
N ARG A 138 14.01 5.12 10.17
CA ARG A 138 13.97 6.06 9.04
C ARG A 138 13.37 5.44 7.77
N ARG A 139 12.71 4.31 7.89
CA ARG A 139 12.19 3.55 6.74
C ARG A 139 10.78 3.02 7.03
N ILE A 140 9.93 3.88 7.60
CA ILE A 140 8.52 3.59 7.83
C ILE A 140 7.70 4.47 6.89
N PHE A 141 6.81 3.83 6.15
CA PHE A 141 5.97 4.45 5.14
C PHE A 141 4.50 4.11 5.40
N VAL A 142 3.62 4.98 4.95
CA VAL A 142 2.18 4.76 5.01
C VAL A 142 1.55 5.11 3.67
N ALA A 143 0.63 4.29 3.19
CA ALA A 143 -0.19 4.66 2.04
C ALA A 143 -1.58 4.04 2.16
N GLY A 144 -2.57 4.69 1.59
CA GLY A 144 -3.94 4.24 1.70
C GLY A 144 -4.84 4.68 0.56
N VAL A 145 -6.03 4.11 0.57
CA VAL A 145 -7.07 4.34 -0.44
C VAL A 145 -8.22 5.11 0.18
N SER A 146 -8.73 6.16 -0.49
CA SER A 146 -9.94 6.87 -0.06
C SER A 146 -9.80 7.39 1.38
N GLY A 147 -10.64 7.05 2.33
CA GLY A 147 -10.49 7.41 3.75
C GLY A 147 -9.12 7.02 4.33
N GLY A 148 -8.56 5.86 3.95
CA GLY A 148 -7.19 5.48 4.33
C GLY A 148 -6.12 6.37 3.70
N GLY A 149 -6.37 6.91 2.50
CA GLY A 149 -5.51 7.91 1.85
C GLY A 149 -5.55 9.26 2.59
N MET A 150 -6.73 9.67 3.04
CA MET A 150 -6.86 10.86 3.89
C MET A 150 -6.08 10.70 5.20
N LEU A 151 -6.21 9.55 5.87
CA LEU A 151 -5.43 9.26 7.08
C LEU A 151 -3.92 9.23 6.79
N ALA A 152 -3.47 8.68 5.65
CA ALA A 152 -2.05 8.70 5.28
C ALA A 152 -1.51 10.15 5.13
N MET A 153 -2.31 11.06 4.57
CA MET A 153 -1.96 12.49 4.51
C MET A 153 -1.88 13.13 5.91
N LYS A 154 -2.82 12.82 6.80
CA LYS A 154 -2.77 13.25 8.21
C LYS A 154 -1.49 12.79 8.90
N ILE A 155 -1.12 11.52 8.72
CA ILE A 155 0.13 10.96 9.26
C ILE A 155 1.36 11.69 8.71
N ALA A 156 1.40 12.00 7.42
CA ALA A 156 2.49 12.78 6.83
C ALA A 156 2.63 14.17 7.46
N CYS A 157 1.52 14.81 7.81
CA CYS A 157 1.52 16.13 8.46
C CYS A 157 1.95 16.07 9.92
N GLU A 158 1.43 15.10 10.70
CA GLU A 158 1.54 15.10 12.16
C GLU A 158 2.68 14.24 12.69
N GLN A 159 3.17 13.26 11.90
CA GLN A 159 4.10 12.22 12.36
C GLN A 159 5.29 12.04 11.42
N SER A 160 5.73 13.12 10.78
CA SER A 160 6.89 13.13 9.88
C SER A 160 8.22 12.83 10.61
N ASP A 161 8.25 12.89 11.93
CA ASP A 161 9.34 12.42 12.77
C ASP A 161 9.54 10.90 12.69
N LEU A 162 8.47 10.16 12.38
CA LEU A 162 8.44 8.69 12.37
C LEU A 162 8.21 8.12 10.97
N PHE A 163 7.37 8.76 10.15
CA PHE A 163 7.04 8.32 8.81
C PHE A 163 7.82 9.11 7.76
N SER A 164 8.69 8.42 7.01
CA SER A 164 9.57 9.02 6.00
C SER A 164 8.88 9.24 4.66
N GLY A 165 7.71 8.64 4.44
CA GLY A 165 6.94 8.82 3.21
C GLY A 165 5.49 8.40 3.38
N ALA A 166 4.64 9.05 2.60
CA ALA A 166 3.21 8.79 2.55
C ALA A 166 2.69 8.77 1.11
N GLY A 167 1.57 8.06 0.92
CA GLY A 167 0.90 8.00 -0.37
C GLY A 167 -0.62 7.93 -0.23
N ALA A 168 -1.31 8.58 -1.14
CA ALA A 168 -2.77 8.60 -1.17
C ALA A 168 -3.29 8.22 -2.56
N PHE A 169 -4.18 7.24 -2.59
CA PHE A 169 -4.94 6.87 -3.77
C PHE A 169 -6.37 7.38 -3.63
N VAL A 170 -6.88 8.02 -4.65
CA VAL A 170 -8.27 8.48 -4.78
C VAL A 170 -8.76 9.18 -3.52
N ALA A 171 -7.95 10.14 -3.06
CA ALA A 171 -8.19 10.90 -1.84
C ALA A 171 -7.62 12.31 -1.96
N ASN A 172 -8.29 13.27 -1.35
CA ASN A 172 -7.83 14.65 -1.21
C ASN A 172 -7.66 15.01 0.27
N MET A 173 -6.84 16.02 0.55
CA MET A 173 -6.65 16.51 1.91
C MET A 173 -7.96 17.12 2.45
N PRO A 174 -8.47 16.64 3.60
CA PRO A 174 -9.58 17.31 4.28
C PRO A 174 -9.25 18.76 4.64
N THR A 175 -10.18 19.66 4.41
CA THR A 175 -9.98 21.10 4.61
C THR A 175 -9.66 21.45 6.06
N ASP A 176 -10.30 20.77 7.01
CA ASP A 176 -10.08 20.91 8.45
C ASP A 176 -8.67 20.47 8.89
N TRP A 177 -8.02 19.59 8.16
CA TRP A 177 -6.65 19.15 8.44
C TRP A 177 -5.57 19.95 7.71
N ALA A 178 -5.93 20.57 6.58
CA ALA A 178 -4.98 21.30 5.73
C ALA A 178 -4.30 22.46 6.47
N ALA A 179 -5.06 23.21 7.29
CA ALA A 179 -4.56 24.37 8.02
C ALA A 179 -3.49 23.98 9.07
N SER A 180 -3.57 22.77 9.63
CA SER A 180 -2.63 22.25 10.63
C SER A 180 -1.53 21.37 10.04
N CYS A 181 -1.47 21.23 8.72
CA CYS A 181 -0.49 20.36 8.06
C CYS A 181 0.89 21.04 7.97
N HIS A 182 1.70 20.83 8.99
CA HIS A 182 3.07 21.37 9.09
C HIS A 182 4.05 20.26 9.47
N PRO A 183 4.48 19.41 8.49
CA PRO A 183 5.42 18.34 8.77
C PRO A 183 6.72 18.87 9.37
N ALA A 184 7.15 18.34 10.52
CA ALA A 184 8.40 18.71 11.17
C ALA A 184 9.64 18.34 10.33
N GLN A 185 9.50 17.31 9.48
CA GLN A 185 10.50 16.84 8.53
C GLN A 185 9.87 16.75 7.14
N PRO A 186 10.62 17.01 6.05
CA PRO A 186 10.14 16.77 4.70
C PRO A 186 9.80 15.28 4.51
N VAL A 187 8.61 14.98 4.01
CA VAL A 187 8.08 13.62 3.77
C VAL A 187 7.98 13.38 2.28
N ALA A 188 8.47 12.24 1.80
CA ALA A 188 8.21 11.80 0.43
C ALA A 188 6.70 11.58 0.25
N PHE A 189 6.09 12.18 -0.77
CA PHE A 189 4.64 12.10 -0.93
C PHE A 189 4.23 11.79 -2.37
N MET A 190 3.28 10.87 -2.54
CA MET A 190 2.64 10.62 -3.84
C MET A 190 1.12 10.68 -3.70
N LEU A 191 0.51 11.50 -4.55
CA LEU A 191 -0.93 11.57 -4.75
C LEU A 191 -1.30 10.88 -6.07
N MET A 192 -2.44 10.19 -6.11
CA MET A 192 -2.94 9.56 -7.34
C MET A 192 -4.47 9.68 -7.39
N ASN A 193 -5.00 10.52 -8.29
CA ASN A 193 -6.43 10.82 -8.36
C ASN A 193 -6.94 10.84 -9.81
N GLY A 194 -8.21 10.45 -9.97
CA GLY A 194 -8.95 10.55 -11.21
C GLY A 194 -9.74 11.85 -11.32
N THR A 195 -9.75 12.47 -12.51
CA THR A 195 -10.46 13.75 -12.71
C THR A 195 -11.99 13.60 -12.76
N ALA A 196 -12.49 12.38 -13.01
CA ALA A 196 -13.91 12.03 -13.04
C ALA A 196 -14.32 11.16 -11.83
N ASP A 197 -13.63 11.32 -10.68
CA ASP A 197 -13.95 10.61 -9.44
C ASP A 197 -15.31 11.07 -8.90
N PRO A 198 -16.33 10.16 -8.82
CA PRO A 198 -17.68 10.52 -8.37
C PRO A 198 -17.82 10.56 -6.85
N MET A 199 -16.80 10.11 -6.08
CA MET A 199 -16.85 10.01 -4.63
C MET A 199 -16.01 11.10 -3.94
N VAL A 200 -14.78 11.29 -4.41
CA VAL A 200 -13.87 12.32 -3.90
C VAL A 200 -13.63 13.33 -5.03
N PRO A 201 -14.29 14.50 -5.00
CA PRO A 201 -14.27 15.42 -6.12
C PRO A 201 -12.85 15.94 -6.39
N PHE A 202 -12.43 15.81 -7.66
CA PHE A 202 -11.11 16.25 -8.12
C PHE A 202 -10.88 17.73 -7.85
N ASN A 203 -11.88 18.56 -8.06
CA ASN A 203 -11.83 20.01 -7.89
C ASN A 203 -12.08 20.47 -6.45
N GLY A 204 -12.14 19.55 -5.50
CA GLY A 204 -12.46 19.85 -4.11
C GLY A 204 -13.95 19.98 -3.83
N GLY A 205 -14.33 20.25 -2.59
CA GLY A 205 -15.69 20.30 -2.10
C GLY A 205 -16.08 19.05 -1.32
N ILE A 206 -17.35 18.67 -1.34
CA ILE A 206 -17.85 17.60 -0.47
C ILE A 206 -17.55 16.21 -1.06
N ALA A 207 -16.68 15.47 -0.41
CA ALA A 207 -16.47 14.05 -0.68
C ALA A 207 -17.59 13.22 -0.04
N HIS A 208 -18.18 12.31 -0.81
CA HIS A 208 -19.26 11.41 -0.38
C HIS A 208 -18.69 10.08 0.12
N MET A 209 -18.25 10.08 1.39
CA MET A 209 -17.62 8.93 2.01
C MET A 209 -18.67 8.05 2.71
N PRO A 210 -18.47 6.72 2.79
CA PRO A 210 -19.36 5.83 3.54
C PRO A 210 -19.49 6.20 5.03
N GLU A 211 -18.44 6.80 5.60
CA GLU A 211 -18.38 7.29 6.98
C GLU A 211 -19.08 8.65 7.18
N GLY A 212 -19.51 9.29 6.14
CA GLY A 212 -20.16 10.60 6.14
C GLY A 212 -19.49 11.59 5.20
N PRO A 213 -20.17 12.71 4.85
CA PRO A 213 -19.62 13.74 3.99
C PRO A 213 -18.42 14.42 4.63
N ARG A 214 -17.42 14.77 3.81
CA ARG A 214 -16.22 15.49 4.26
C ARG A 214 -15.81 16.52 3.23
N ASP A 215 -15.57 17.75 3.67
CA ASP A 215 -15.04 18.78 2.80
C ASP A 215 -13.53 18.56 2.55
N VAL A 216 -13.11 18.63 1.28
CA VAL A 216 -11.73 18.35 0.87
C VAL A 216 -11.21 19.43 -0.07
N LEU A 217 -9.91 19.66 -0.04
CA LEU A 217 -9.20 20.45 -1.03
C LEU A 217 -9.33 19.82 -2.41
N SER A 218 -9.07 20.59 -3.47
CA SER A 218 -8.84 20.02 -4.80
C SER A 218 -7.58 19.13 -4.79
N SER A 219 -7.48 18.23 -5.75
CA SER A 219 -6.29 17.41 -5.96
C SER A 219 -5.04 18.27 -6.23
N ASP A 220 -5.18 19.31 -7.04
CA ASP A 220 -4.09 20.25 -7.32
C ASP A 220 -3.68 21.03 -6.06
N ALA A 221 -4.63 21.48 -5.24
CA ALA A 221 -4.32 22.15 -3.97
C ALA A 221 -3.70 21.17 -2.95
N THR A 222 -4.12 19.90 -2.93
CA THR A 222 -3.50 18.86 -2.11
C THR A 222 -2.05 18.63 -2.52
N PHE A 223 -1.76 18.53 -3.82
CA PHE A 223 -0.39 18.41 -4.33
C PHE A 223 0.46 19.63 -4.00
N ALA A 224 -0.09 20.84 -4.17
CA ALA A 224 0.60 22.09 -3.86
C ALA A 224 0.94 22.20 -2.35
N LEU A 225 0.05 21.74 -1.47
CA LEU A 225 0.30 21.70 -0.02
C LEU A 225 1.56 20.89 0.31
N PHE A 226 1.65 19.65 -0.22
CA PHE A 226 2.82 18.79 0.01
C PHE A 226 4.07 19.27 -0.71
N SER A 227 3.95 19.86 -1.91
CA SER A 227 5.06 20.48 -2.63
C SER A 227 5.66 21.65 -1.82
N LYS A 228 4.81 22.49 -1.23
CA LYS A 228 5.23 23.57 -0.33
C LYS A 228 5.90 23.01 0.93
N ALA A 229 5.30 22.00 1.57
CA ALA A 229 5.86 21.36 2.76
C ALA A 229 7.23 20.72 2.48
N ALA A 230 7.44 20.18 1.29
CA ALA A 230 8.72 19.63 0.84
C ALA A 230 9.69 20.70 0.29
N GLN A 231 9.29 21.97 0.29
CA GLN A 231 10.09 23.11 -0.21
C GLN A 231 10.52 22.94 -1.68
N CYS A 232 9.62 22.48 -2.53
CA CYS A 232 9.87 22.36 -3.96
C CYS A 232 10.03 23.75 -4.59
N SER A 233 11.00 23.91 -5.49
CA SER A 233 11.26 25.17 -6.22
C SER A 233 10.51 25.25 -7.55
N GLY A 234 9.95 24.15 -8.04
CA GLY A 234 9.23 24.08 -9.30
C GLY A 234 8.53 22.74 -9.49
N GLN A 235 7.98 22.58 -10.68
CA GLN A 235 7.25 21.39 -11.11
C GLN A 235 7.63 21.04 -12.56
N ARG A 236 7.67 19.77 -12.89
CA ARG A 236 7.71 19.27 -14.28
C ARG A 236 6.61 18.23 -14.48
N SER A 237 6.08 18.16 -15.68
CA SER A 237 5.04 17.21 -16.07
C SER A 237 5.53 16.24 -17.12
N GLU A 238 4.99 15.03 -17.11
CA GLU A 238 5.26 13.97 -18.07
C GLU A 238 3.94 13.26 -18.40
N THR A 239 3.58 13.15 -19.67
CA THR A 239 2.41 12.39 -20.11
C THR A 239 2.84 10.95 -20.41
N ILE A 240 2.15 10.00 -19.82
CA ILE A 240 2.37 8.57 -20.04
C ILE A 240 1.67 8.15 -21.34
N GLY A 241 2.31 7.25 -22.10
CA GLY A 241 1.72 6.73 -23.33
C GLY A 241 0.40 6.01 -23.08
N ASP A 242 -0.63 6.40 -23.83
CA ASP A 242 -1.96 5.81 -23.84
C ASP A 242 -1.89 4.41 -24.46
N ARG A 243 -1.90 3.37 -23.62
CA ARG A 243 -1.80 1.96 -23.99
C ARG A 243 -3.15 1.34 -24.28
N ASP A 244 -4.18 1.73 -23.49
CA ASP A 244 -5.54 1.26 -23.66
C ASP A 244 -6.46 2.41 -24.12
N ARG A 245 -6.40 2.73 -25.40
CA ARG A 245 -7.18 3.81 -26.02
C ARG A 245 -8.69 3.67 -25.88
N ASN A 246 -9.15 2.52 -25.39
CA ASN A 246 -10.59 2.25 -25.23
C ASN A 246 -11.10 2.54 -23.82
N ASP A 247 -10.23 2.83 -22.86
CA ASP A 247 -10.65 3.10 -21.48
C ASP A 247 -11.07 4.57 -21.25
N GLY A 248 -10.88 5.44 -22.26
CA GLY A 248 -11.31 6.83 -22.25
C GLY A 248 -10.52 7.71 -21.27
N SER A 249 -9.34 7.26 -20.84
CA SER A 249 -8.54 7.95 -19.85
C SER A 249 -7.09 8.15 -20.30
N ARG A 250 -6.38 9.10 -19.66
CA ARG A 250 -4.96 9.40 -19.90
C ARG A 250 -4.27 9.68 -18.58
N VAL A 251 -2.96 9.48 -18.55
CA VAL A 251 -2.18 9.71 -17.34
C VAL A 251 -1.13 10.79 -17.56
N THR A 252 -1.13 11.78 -16.68
CA THR A 252 -0.06 12.76 -16.55
C THR A 252 0.56 12.63 -15.16
N ILE A 253 1.88 12.69 -15.07
CA ILE A 253 2.61 12.65 -13.82
C ILE A 253 3.32 13.98 -13.61
N ASP A 254 2.98 14.65 -12.55
CA ASP A 254 3.64 15.88 -12.11
C ASP A 254 4.67 15.55 -11.02
N TYR A 255 5.86 16.07 -11.18
CA TYR A 255 6.96 15.89 -10.23
C TYR A 255 7.35 17.23 -9.65
N GLY A 256 7.42 17.33 -8.34
CA GLY A 256 8.08 18.44 -7.67
C GLY A 256 9.57 18.46 -8.01
N VAL A 257 10.11 19.64 -8.30
CA VAL A 257 11.53 19.88 -8.65
C VAL A 257 12.20 20.65 -7.54
N GLY A 258 13.46 20.32 -7.23
CA GLY A 258 14.26 20.99 -6.20
C GLY A 258 13.73 20.81 -4.76
N CYS A 259 12.94 19.76 -4.52
CA CYS A 259 12.33 19.48 -3.23
C CYS A 259 13.33 18.84 -2.26
N ARG A 260 13.16 19.08 -0.96
CA ARG A 260 13.90 18.39 0.12
C ARG A 260 13.47 16.93 0.29
N ALA A 261 12.24 16.61 -0.06
CA ALA A 261 11.73 15.24 -0.20
C ALA A 261 10.92 15.15 -1.50
N PRO A 262 10.95 14.03 -2.23
CA PRO A 262 10.25 13.96 -3.52
C PRO A 262 8.74 14.01 -3.34
N VAL A 263 8.09 14.80 -4.21
CA VAL A 263 6.62 14.89 -4.27
C VAL A 263 6.18 14.59 -5.69
N VAL A 264 5.22 13.69 -5.84
CA VAL A 264 4.72 13.22 -7.14
C VAL A 264 3.19 13.22 -7.14
N TYR A 265 2.62 13.63 -8.25
CA TYR A 265 1.18 13.57 -8.45
C TYR A 265 0.86 12.86 -9.75
N VAL A 266 0.10 11.78 -9.66
CA VAL A 266 -0.40 11.00 -10.80
C VAL A 266 -1.85 11.43 -11.03
N LYS A 267 -2.07 12.18 -12.10
CA LYS A 267 -3.38 12.64 -12.55
C LYS A 267 -3.90 11.69 -13.62
N VAL A 268 -5.07 11.12 -13.39
CA VAL A 268 -5.75 10.23 -14.34
C VAL A 268 -6.93 10.99 -14.93
N GLU A 269 -6.73 11.59 -16.09
CA GLU A 269 -7.78 12.28 -16.83
C GLU A 269 -8.86 11.29 -17.26
N GLY A 270 -10.13 11.58 -17.02
CA GLY A 270 -11.25 10.66 -17.23
C GLY A 270 -11.35 9.50 -16.23
N GLY A 271 -10.34 9.31 -15.38
CA GLY A 271 -10.35 8.25 -14.36
C GLY A 271 -11.32 8.53 -13.23
N GLY A 272 -11.89 7.47 -12.67
CA GLY A 272 -12.81 7.50 -11.53
C GLY A 272 -12.13 7.26 -10.19
N HIS A 273 -12.92 6.80 -9.20
CA HIS A 273 -12.46 6.36 -7.87
C HIS A 273 -11.78 4.99 -7.93
N THR A 274 -10.77 4.88 -8.79
CA THR A 274 -10.07 3.63 -9.14
C THR A 274 -8.56 3.82 -9.12
N ILE A 275 -7.82 2.75 -8.91
CA ILE A 275 -6.35 2.76 -8.99
C ILE A 275 -5.97 2.22 -10.38
N PRO A 276 -5.17 2.94 -11.18
CA PRO A 276 -4.76 2.46 -12.50
C PRO A 276 -4.20 1.03 -12.48
N GLY A 277 -4.65 0.20 -13.43
CA GLY A 277 -4.27 -1.20 -13.54
C GLY A 277 -4.81 -2.13 -12.44
N ARG A 278 -5.70 -1.65 -11.55
CA ARG A 278 -6.20 -2.44 -10.42
C ARG A 278 -7.72 -2.32 -10.26
N ARG A 279 -8.42 -3.45 -10.32
CA ARG A 279 -9.84 -3.49 -9.94
C ARG A 279 -9.97 -3.58 -8.43
N LEU A 280 -10.65 -2.62 -7.82
CA LEU A 280 -10.96 -2.63 -6.39
C LEU A 280 -12.11 -3.61 -6.11
N SER A 281 -11.83 -4.72 -5.44
CA SER A 281 -12.85 -5.76 -5.14
C SER A 281 -13.93 -5.32 -4.16
N SER A 282 -13.73 -4.20 -3.46
CA SER A 282 -14.65 -3.64 -2.46
C SER A 282 -15.70 -2.68 -3.01
N SER A 283 -15.64 -2.37 -4.31
CA SER A 283 -16.54 -1.37 -4.93
C SER A 283 -17.95 -1.88 -5.28
N ARG A 284 -18.40 -3.01 -4.70
CA ARG A 284 -19.73 -3.57 -4.98
C ARG A 284 -20.84 -2.54 -4.76
N GLY A 285 -21.44 -2.10 -5.86
CA GLY A 285 -22.56 -1.17 -5.84
C GLY A 285 -22.18 0.30 -5.59
N LEU A 286 -20.90 0.65 -5.46
CA LEU A 286 -20.48 2.05 -5.39
C LEU A 286 -20.19 2.59 -6.80
N PRO A 287 -20.57 3.84 -7.10
CA PRO A 287 -20.24 4.49 -8.37
C PRO A 287 -18.75 4.86 -8.38
N VAL A 288 -17.89 3.96 -8.83
CA VAL A 288 -16.44 4.22 -8.83
C VAL A 288 -15.93 4.89 -10.11
N GLY A 289 -16.74 4.95 -11.18
CA GLY A 289 -16.32 5.56 -12.45
C GLY A 289 -15.35 4.69 -13.27
N ALA A 290 -14.66 5.32 -14.23
CA ALA A 290 -13.81 4.65 -15.20
C ALA A 290 -12.50 4.15 -14.58
N GLN A 291 -11.98 3.05 -15.16
CA GLN A 291 -10.72 2.42 -14.80
C GLN A 291 -9.66 2.72 -15.85
N ASN A 292 -8.53 3.29 -15.45
CA ASN A 292 -7.37 3.43 -16.33
C ASN A 292 -6.53 2.15 -16.35
N ASN A 293 -6.00 1.78 -17.51
CA ASN A 293 -5.18 0.59 -17.71
C ASN A 293 -3.77 0.89 -18.27
N ASP A 294 -3.36 2.14 -18.37
CA ASP A 294 -2.06 2.54 -18.95
C ASP A 294 -0.87 2.18 -18.08
N LEU A 295 -1.06 2.13 -16.77
CA LEU A 295 0.00 1.82 -15.82
C LEU A 295 -0.50 0.99 -14.62
N ASP A 296 0.42 0.36 -13.91
CA ASP A 296 0.15 -0.25 -12.60
C ASP A 296 0.41 0.80 -11.50
N GLY A 297 -0.63 1.54 -11.15
CA GLY A 297 -0.56 2.64 -10.20
C GLY A 297 -0.13 2.19 -8.79
N ALA A 298 -0.58 1.02 -8.37
CA ALA A 298 -0.17 0.47 -7.08
C ALA A 298 1.34 0.17 -7.06
N ARG A 299 1.85 -0.49 -8.09
CA ARG A 299 3.29 -0.75 -8.22
C ARG A 299 4.10 0.54 -8.22
N LEU A 300 3.65 1.56 -8.96
CA LEU A 300 4.31 2.87 -9.01
C LEU A 300 4.43 3.48 -7.61
N MET A 301 3.35 3.46 -6.83
CA MET A 301 3.34 3.96 -5.44
C MET A 301 4.35 3.21 -4.56
N TRP A 302 4.33 1.87 -4.60
CA TRP A 302 5.22 1.07 -3.75
C TRP A 302 6.69 1.23 -4.14
N GLU A 303 6.99 1.30 -5.43
CA GLU A 303 8.34 1.57 -5.91
C GLU A 303 8.80 2.98 -5.52
N PHE A 304 7.93 3.97 -5.62
CA PHE A 304 8.24 5.34 -5.18
C PHE A 304 8.60 5.40 -3.70
N LEU A 305 7.77 4.85 -2.82
CA LEU A 305 7.99 4.91 -1.38
C LEU A 305 9.21 4.07 -0.95
N LEU A 306 9.35 2.86 -1.48
CA LEU A 306 10.31 1.89 -0.98
C LEU A 306 11.71 2.01 -1.60
N LYS A 307 11.85 2.53 -2.85
CA LYS A 307 13.16 2.75 -3.48
C LYS A 307 13.90 3.96 -2.91
N ARG A 308 13.19 4.88 -2.26
CA ARG A 308 13.77 6.13 -1.73
C ARG A 308 14.05 6.09 -0.25
N ALA A 309 13.91 4.93 0.37
CA ALA A 309 14.38 4.73 1.72
C ALA A 309 15.90 4.98 1.78
N PRO A 310 16.42 5.86 2.65
CA PRO A 310 17.85 6.00 2.87
C PRO A 310 18.43 4.63 3.17
N GLN A 311 19.54 4.28 2.49
CA GLN A 311 20.25 3.01 2.72
C GLN A 311 20.92 3.00 4.08
#